data_6779600ffb4d9131545a03a724fa40b0
#
_entry.id   6779600ffb4d9131545a03a724fa40b0
#
_cell.length_a   1.000
_cell.length_b   1.000
_cell.length_c   1.000
_cell.angle_alpha   90.00
_cell.angle_beta   90.00
_cell.angle_gamma   90.00
#
_symmetry.space_group_name_H-M   'P 1'
#
loop_
_entity.id
_entity.type
_entity.pdbx_description
1 polymer ?
#
loop_
_entity_poly.entity_id
_entity_poly.type
_entity_poly.pdbx_seq_one_letter_code
_entity_poly.pdbx_strand_id
1 'polypeptide(L)'
;MPRKGITGHDEWVVTEALATALIALEQLPPKHHPSTHMNEIRKLLADACQSGTVNLHLAQAKCRLFPDIDRGDIYRQYGLEDWQA
;
A
#
# COMPACT_ATOMS: atom_id res chain seq x y z
N MET A 1 14.63 -3.88 -17.62
CA MET A 1 15.70 -4.50 -16.84
C MET A 1 15.20 -4.98 -15.50
N PRO A 2 15.40 -6.22 -15.20
CA PRO A 2 14.96 -6.70 -13.89
C PRO A 2 15.69 -5.98 -12.77
N ARG A 3 15.01 -5.83 -11.68
CA ARG A 3 15.58 -5.21 -10.50
C ARG A 3 16.52 -6.21 -9.84
N LYS A 4 17.80 -6.02 -10.05
CA LYS A 4 18.78 -6.89 -9.45
C LYS A 4 18.76 -6.75 -7.94
N GLY A 5 18.77 -7.87 -7.26
CA GLY A 5 18.82 -7.91 -5.83
C GLY A 5 17.50 -7.69 -5.12
N ILE A 6 16.44 -7.39 -5.87
CA ILE A 6 15.11 -7.21 -5.28
C ILE A 6 14.19 -8.25 -5.88
N THR A 7 14.05 -9.36 -5.20
CA THR A 7 13.18 -10.46 -5.63
C THR A 7 12.58 -11.13 -4.41
N GLY A 8 11.51 -11.88 -4.63
CA GLY A 8 10.89 -12.67 -3.58
C GLY A 8 10.55 -11.87 -2.36
N HIS A 9 11.11 -12.25 -1.23
CA HIS A 9 10.79 -11.62 0.05
C HIS A 9 11.19 -10.14 0.07
N ASP A 10 12.33 -9.79 -0.52
CA ASP A 10 12.78 -8.41 -0.54
C ASP A 10 11.81 -7.53 -1.32
N GLU A 11 11.30 -8.04 -2.43
CA GLU A 11 10.31 -7.30 -3.21
C GLU A 11 9.04 -7.09 -2.40
N TRP A 12 8.62 -8.09 -1.63
CA TRP A 12 7.46 -7.96 -0.75
C TRP A 12 7.68 -6.86 0.27
N VAL A 13 8.86 -6.83 0.91
CA VAL A 13 9.17 -5.82 1.92
C VAL A 13 9.15 -4.42 1.33
N VAL A 14 9.74 -4.25 0.15
CA VAL A 14 9.75 -2.94 -0.52
C VAL A 14 8.33 -2.51 -0.84
N THR A 15 7.51 -3.41 -1.37
CA THR A 15 6.12 -3.10 -1.69
C THR A 15 5.34 -2.69 -0.45
N GLU A 16 5.53 -3.40 0.65
CA GLU A 16 4.86 -3.05 1.91
C GLU A 16 5.32 -1.69 2.42
N ALA A 17 6.61 -1.39 2.27
CA ALA A 17 7.13 -0.09 2.68
C ALA A 17 6.53 1.04 1.87
N LEU A 18 6.39 0.86 0.56
CA LEU A 18 5.78 1.86 -0.29
C LEU A 18 4.31 2.08 0.06
N ALA A 19 3.58 0.99 0.30
CA ALA A 19 2.18 1.09 0.69
C ALA A 19 2.04 1.81 2.02
N THR A 20 2.90 1.49 2.98
CA THR A 20 2.88 2.13 4.30
C THR A 20 3.16 3.62 4.17
N ALA A 21 4.15 3.99 3.36
CA ALA A 21 4.47 5.40 3.16
C ALA A 21 3.29 6.15 2.55
N LEU A 22 2.64 5.55 1.54
CA LEU A 22 1.51 6.21 0.90
C LEU A 22 0.36 6.44 1.88
N ILE A 23 0.01 5.43 2.65
CA ILE A 23 -1.08 5.54 3.61
C ILE A 23 -0.74 6.61 4.66
N ALA A 24 0.51 6.62 5.14
CA ALA A 24 0.92 7.61 6.13
C ALA A 24 0.82 9.03 5.57
N LEU A 25 1.26 9.22 4.33
CA LEU A 25 1.19 10.55 3.71
C LEU A 25 -0.24 11.00 3.49
N GLU A 26 -1.13 10.08 3.20
CA GLU A 26 -2.55 10.40 3.01
C GLU A 26 -3.21 10.94 4.28
N GLN A 27 -2.61 10.69 5.45
CA GLN A 27 -3.16 11.20 6.71
C GLN A 27 -2.87 12.68 6.92
N LEU A 28 -1.96 13.27 6.17
CA LEU A 28 -1.70 14.70 6.24
C LEU A 28 -2.90 15.45 5.68
N PRO A 29 -3.14 16.70 6.16
CA PRO A 29 -4.17 17.52 5.52
C PRO A 29 -3.88 17.67 4.02
N PRO A 30 -4.92 17.71 3.17
CA PRO A 30 -4.71 17.74 1.72
C PRO A 30 -3.74 18.82 1.25
N LYS A 31 -3.73 19.99 1.90
CA LYS A 31 -2.83 21.07 1.50
C LYS A 31 -1.37 20.75 1.74
N HIS A 32 -1.09 19.73 2.55
CA HIS A 32 0.28 19.31 2.86
C HIS A 32 0.68 18.05 2.14
N HIS A 33 -0.19 17.52 1.26
CA HIS A 33 0.14 16.31 0.51
C HIS A 33 1.26 16.58 -0.48
N PRO A 34 2.37 15.84 -0.42
CA PRO A 34 3.40 15.94 -1.46
C PRO A 34 2.94 15.17 -2.71
N SER A 35 2.07 15.81 -3.48
CA SER A 35 1.32 15.12 -4.54
C SER A 35 2.20 14.43 -5.56
N THR A 36 3.29 15.09 -6.00
CA THR A 36 4.19 14.48 -6.98
C THR A 36 4.81 13.21 -6.42
N HIS A 37 5.30 13.29 -5.20
CA HIS A 37 5.92 12.14 -4.54
C HIS A 37 4.92 11.00 -4.35
N MET A 38 3.70 11.34 -3.92
CA MET A 38 2.66 10.33 -3.72
C MET A 38 2.29 9.66 -5.03
N ASN A 39 2.23 10.42 -6.12
CA ASN A 39 1.95 9.84 -7.42
C ASN A 39 3.05 8.90 -7.89
N GLU A 40 4.30 9.25 -7.60
CA GLU A 40 5.42 8.37 -7.91
C GLU A 40 5.34 7.06 -7.14
N ILE A 41 4.96 7.15 -5.85
CA ILE A 41 4.78 5.94 -5.06
C ILE A 41 3.67 5.07 -5.64
N ARG A 42 2.56 5.68 -6.04
CA ARG A 42 1.46 4.93 -6.65
C ARG A 42 1.90 4.21 -7.92
N LYS A 43 2.70 4.89 -8.74
CA LYS A 43 3.22 4.27 -9.98
C LYS A 43 4.12 3.10 -9.65
N LEU A 44 5.00 3.25 -8.69
CA LEU A 44 5.89 2.16 -8.30
C LEU A 44 5.10 0.97 -7.77
N LEU A 45 4.07 1.22 -6.98
CA LEU A 45 3.22 0.16 -6.49
C LEU A 45 2.53 -0.58 -7.64
N ALA A 46 2.00 0.18 -8.59
CA ALA A 46 1.32 -0.43 -9.74
C ALA A 46 2.28 -1.26 -10.57
N ASP A 47 3.54 -0.81 -10.70
CA ASP A 47 4.53 -1.54 -11.47
C ASP A 47 5.06 -2.77 -10.73
N ALA A 48 5.16 -2.69 -9.41
CA ALA A 48 5.74 -3.76 -8.61
C ALA A 48 4.74 -4.87 -8.29
N CYS A 49 3.46 -4.57 -8.31
CA CYS A 49 2.43 -5.51 -7.90
C CYS A 49 1.68 -6.04 -9.09
N GLN A 50 1.26 -7.29 -8.99
CA GLN A 50 0.30 -7.80 -9.95
C GLN A 50 -1.05 -7.13 -9.73
N SER A 51 -1.83 -7.12 -10.80
CA SER A 51 -3.18 -6.60 -10.72
C SER A 51 -3.93 -7.25 -9.55
N GLY A 52 -4.56 -6.46 -8.74
CA GLY A 52 -5.35 -6.95 -7.63
C GLY A 52 -4.64 -7.05 -6.30
N THR A 53 -3.30 -6.97 -6.29
CA THR A 53 -2.58 -7.07 -5.03
C THR A 53 -2.23 -5.72 -4.43
N VAL A 54 -2.32 -4.65 -5.20
CA VAL A 54 -2.03 -3.30 -4.68
C VAL A 54 -2.97 -2.99 -3.52
N ASN A 55 -4.26 -3.24 -3.71
CA ASN A 55 -5.24 -2.94 -2.67
C ASN A 55 -5.00 -3.78 -1.41
N LEU A 56 -4.55 -5.01 -1.59
CA LEU A 56 -4.22 -5.85 -0.44
C LEU A 56 -3.08 -5.24 0.37
N HIS A 57 -2.03 -4.78 -0.32
CA HIS A 57 -0.91 -4.15 0.36
C HIS A 57 -1.33 -2.87 1.08
N LEU A 58 -2.18 -2.07 0.43
CA LEU A 58 -2.67 -0.84 1.05
C LEU A 58 -3.51 -1.14 2.28
N ALA A 59 -4.40 -2.13 2.18
CA ALA A 59 -5.23 -2.51 3.31
C ALA A 59 -4.39 -3.01 4.48
N GLN A 60 -3.39 -3.83 4.21
CA GLN A 60 -2.51 -4.34 5.25
C GLN A 60 -1.72 -3.22 5.91
N ALA A 61 -1.23 -2.27 5.10
CA ALA A 61 -0.51 -1.12 5.63
C ALA A 61 -1.41 -0.30 6.55
N LYS A 62 -2.65 -0.08 6.14
CA LYS A 62 -3.57 0.69 6.95
C LYS A 62 -3.90 -0.01 8.25
N CYS A 63 -4.08 -1.32 8.23
CA CYS A 63 -4.30 -2.09 9.44
C CYS A 63 -3.13 -1.96 10.42
N ARG A 64 -1.93 -1.94 9.88
CA ARG A 64 -0.73 -1.82 10.71
C ARG A 64 -0.62 -0.44 11.35
N LEU A 65 -0.97 0.59 10.59
CA LEU A 65 -0.90 1.97 11.09
C LEU A 65 -2.06 2.34 12.00
N PHE A 66 -3.20 1.71 11.82
CA PHE A 66 -4.40 2.03 12.57
C PHE A 66 -4.98 0.76 13.21
N PRO A 67 -4.30 0.22 14.21
CA PRO A 67 -4.74 -1.06 14.80
C PRO A 67 -6.09 -0.98 15.50
N ASP A 68 -6.56 0.23 15.81
CA ASP A 68 -7.84 0.40 16.49
C ASP A 68 -9.03 0.34 15.54
N ILE A 69 -8.80 0.44 14.23
CA ILE A 69 -9.87 0.37 13.25
C ILE A 69 -10.14 -1.10 12.93
N ASP A 70 -11.41 -1.46 12.84
CA ASP A 70 -11.77 -2.83 12.51
C ASP A 70 -11.15 -3.25 11.18
N ARG A 71 -10.46 -4.37 11.20
CA ARG A 71 -9.76 -4.88 10.01
C ARG A 71 -10.73 -5.14 8.87
N GLY A 72 -11.91 -5.67 9.19
CA GLY A 72 -12.92 -5.93 8.16
C GLY A 72 -13.37 -4.65 7.48
N ASP A 73 -13.51 -3.57 8.23
CA ASP A 73 -13.89 -2.28 7.66
C ASP A 73 -12.83 -1.77 6.71
N ILE A 74 -11.55 -1.91 7.08
CA ILE A 74 -10.46 -1.47 6.21
C ILE A 74 -10.44 -2.30 4.93
N TYR A 75 -10.60 -3.61 5.04
CA TYR A 75 -10.60 -4.46 3.86
C TYR A 75 -11.76 -4.12 2.93
N ARG A 76 -12.93 -3.79 3.49
CA ARG A 76 -14.07 -3.37 2.67
C ARG A 76 -13.79 -2.07 1.91
N GLN A 77 -13.08 -1.14 2.54
CA GLN A 77 -12.73 0.12 1.87
C GLN A 77 -11.93 -0.10 0.60
N TYR A 78 -11.15 -1.17 0.55
CA TYR A 78 -10.30 -1.47 -0.59
C TYR A 78 -10.89 -2.57 -1.49
N GLY A 79 -12.18 -2.87 -1.32
CA GLY A 79 -12.84 -3.84 -2.18
C GLY A 79 -12.44 -5.28 -1.90
N LEU A 80 -12.03 -5.59 -0.68
CA LEU A 80 -11.53 -6.90 -0.31
C LEU A 80 -12.47 -7.62 0.66
N GLU A 81 -13.75 -7.32 0.57
CA GLU A 81 -14.70 -7.89 1.52
C GLU A 81 -14.80 -9.42 1.47
N ASP A 82 -14.44 -10.00 0.34
CA ASP A 82 -14.43 -11.46 0.21
C ASP A 82 -13.07 -12.07 0.54
N TRP A 83 -12.11 -11.25 0.92
CA TRP A 83 -10.76 -11.72 1.20
C TRP A 83 -10.73 -12.48 2.52
N GLN A 84 -10.15 -13.67 2.48
CA GLN A 84 -9.97 -14.50 3.66
C GLN A 84 -8.51 -14.45 4.05
N ALA A 85 -8.18 -13.57 4.92
CA ALA A 85 -6.79 -13.37 5.35
C ALA A 85 -6.24 -14.55 6.13
#